data_1148a423cb6d420753eda585ac9f9b4a
#
_entry.id   1148a423cb6d420753eda585ac9f9b4a
#
_cell.length_a   1.000
_cell.length_b   1.000
_cell.length_c   1.000
_cell.angle_alpha   90.00
_cell.angle_beta   90.00
_cell.angle_gamma   90.00
#
_symmetry.space_group_name_H-M   'P 1'
#
loop_
_entity.id
_entity.type
_entity.pdbx_description
1 polymer ?
#
loop_
_entity_poly.entity_id
_entity_poly.type
_entity_poly.pdbx_seq_one_letter_code
_entity_poly.pdbx_strand_id
1 'polypeptide(L)'
;MLRPITRTLSSSARITRSLPSSLISARARGVPIDVHPEVEQALVEHLPLVALETTIVTHGMPYPVNLETARSVERHVRSVGAVPATIGIIGGRVKIGLESAQLEYLAESRTNPGPVKLSRRDIAAAIALKKDGGTTCSATLIFAALAGIKVLAGLMS
;
A
#
# COMPACT_ATOMS: atom_id res chain seq x y z
N MET A 1 -62.86 -4.39 11.11
CA MET A 1 -62.10 -4.65 9.89
C MET A 1 -60.75 -3.97 9.99
N LEU A 2 -59.73 -4.71 10.39
CA LEU A 2 -58.35 -4.19 10.54
C LEU A 2 -57.57 -4.55 9.25
N ARG A 3 -57.02 -3.54 8.55
CA ARG A 3 -56.17 -3.74 7.38
C ARG A 3 -54.76 -4.14 7.80
N PRO A 4 -54.11 -5.13 7.22
CA PRO A 4 -52.71 -5.47 7.51
C PRO A 4 -51.79 -4.41 6.92
N ILE A 5 -50.85 -3.92 7.78
CA ILE A 5 -49.74 -3.05 7.36
C ILE A 5 -48.69 -3.94 6.71
N THR A 6 -48.61 -3.92 5.38
CA THR A 6 -47.54 -4.52 4.61
C THR A 6 -46.31 -3.67 4.77
N ARG A 7 -45.37 -4.12 5.61
CA ARG A 7 -44.05 -3.56 5.74
C ARG A 7 -43.23 -3.91 4.51
N THR A 8 -43.08 -2.98 3.59
CA THR A 8 -42.15 -3.09 2.45
C THR A 8 -40.75 -3.18 3.00
N LEU A 9 -40.12 -4.36 2.84
CA LEU A 9 -38.70 -4.56 3.12
C LEU A 9 -37.91 -3.73 2.12
N SER A 10 -37.25 -2.70 2.67
CA SER A 10 -36.28 -1.86 1.97
C SER A 10 -35.24 -2.75 1.28
N SER A 11 -35.10 -2.56 -0.03
CA SER A 11 -34.06 -3.15 -0.86
C SER A 11 -32.70 -2.84 -0.24
N SER A 12 -32.08 -3.85 0.36
CA SER A 12 -30.68 -3.81 0.78
C SER A 12 -29.84 -3.48 -0.46
N ALA A 13 -29.30 -2.27 -0.53
CA ALA A 13 -28.36 -1.89 -1.56
C ALA A 13 -27.22 -2.91 -1.54
N ARG A 14 -27.10 -3.72 -2.59
CA ARG A 14 -25.95 -4.61 -2.77
C ARG A 14 -24.71 -3.73 -2.86
N ILE A 15 -23.91 -3.72 -1.80
CA ILE A 15 -22.59 -3.11 -1.83
C ILE A 15 -21.82 -3.85 -2.91
N THR A 16 -21.60 -3.20 -4.04
CA THR A 16 -20.80 -3.77 -5.13
C THR A 16 -19.36 -3.86 -4.64
N ARG A 17 -18.92 -5.07 -4.34
CA ARG A 17 -17.53 -5.33 -3.91
C ARG A 17 -16.62 -5.13 -5.12
N SER A 18 -16.00 -3.98 -5.23
CA SER A 18 -15.09 -3.63 -6.31
C SER A 18 -13.91 -2.82 -5.79
N LEU A 19 -12.81 -2.85 -6.52
CA LEU A 19 -11.66 -1.99 -6.25
C LEU A 19 -12.04 -0.51 -6.35
N PRO A 20 -11.32 0.38 -5.66
CA PRO A 20 -11.50 1.83 -5.76
C PRO A 20 -11.40 2.31 -7.22
N SER A 21 -12.31 3.16 -7.63
CA SER A 21 -12.38 3.70 -9.01
C SER A 21 -11.09 4.43 -9.42
N SER A 22 -10.44 5.10 -8.48
CA SER A 22 -9.13 5.74 -8.67
C SER A 22 -8.04 4.73 -9.08
N LEU A 23 -7.97 3.59 -8.42
CA LEU A 23 -7.01 2.53 -8.74
C LEU A 23 -7.31 1.88 -10.09
N ILE A 24 -8.58 1.58 -10.36
CA ILE A 24 -9.03 1.05 -11.66
C ILE A 24 -8.66 2.03 -12.78
N SER A 25 -8.96 3.31 -12.62
CA SER A 25 -8.67 4.35 -13.58
C SER A 25 -7.17 4.54 -13.82
N ALA A 26 -6.34 4.45 -12.77
CA ALA A 26 -4.89 4.53 -12.90
C ALA A 26 -4.33 3.36 -13.70
N ARG A 27 -4.75 2.13 -13.40
CA ARG A 27 -4.37 0.92 -14.15
C ARG A 27 -4.79 1.01 -15.62
N ALA A 28 -6.01 1.47 -15.90
CA ALA A 28 -6.52 1.64 -17.26
C ALA A 28 -5.72 2.67 -18.07
N ARG A 29 -5.13 3.67 -17.40
CA ARG A 29 -4.23 4.68 -18.02
C ARG A 29 -2.78 4.23 -18.12
N GLY A 30 -2.47 2.97 -17.79
CA GLY A 30 -1.12 2.41 -17.91
C GLY A 30 -0.16 2.84 -16.79
N VAL A 31 -0.65 3.38 -15.68
CA VAL A 31 0.22 3.65 -14.51
C VAL A 31 0.77 2.32 -13.99
N PRO A 32 2.10 2.16 -13.83
CA PRO A 32 2.71 0.89 -13.46
C PRO A 32 2.52 0.60 -11.95
N ILE A 33 1.35 0.11 -11.59
CA ILE A 33 0.95 -0.20 -10.21
C ILE A 33 0.62 -1.67 -10.07
N ASP A 34 1.31 -2.33 -9.16
CA ASP A 34 1.03 -3.69 -8.72
C ASP A 34 0.50 -3.65 -7.28
N VAL A 35 -0.60 -4.35 -7.05
CA VAL A 35 -1.19 -4.48 -5.72
C VAL A 35 -1.06 -5.93 -5.29
N HIS A 36 -0.57 -6.14 -4.08
CA HIS A 36 -0.45 -7.48 -3.51
C HIS A 36 -1.83 -8.15 -3.40
N PRO A 37 -1.99 -9.44 -3.72
CA PRO A 37 -3.30 -10.11 -3.70
C PRO A 37 -4.06 -9.96 -2.39
N GLU A 38 -3.37 -10.06 -1.24
CA GLU A 38 -3.97 -9.86 0.08
C GLU A 38 -4.52 -8.44 0.26
N VAL A 39 -3.79 -7.43 -0.21
CA VAL A 39 -4.23 -6.02 -0.16
C VAL A 39 -5.41 -5.81 -1.10
N GLU A 40 -5.37 -6.39 -2.29
CA GLU A 40 -6.46 -6.31 -3.27
C GLU A 40 -7.75 -6.95 -2.72
N GLN A 41 -7.63 -8.12 -2.10
CA GLN A 41 -8.75 -8.77 -1.43
C GLN A 41 -9.30 -7.91 -0.28
N ALA A 42 -8.43 -7.37 0.57
CA ALA A 42 -8.83 -6.51 1.67
C ALA A 42 -9.55 -5.24 1.20
N LEU A 43 -9.12 -4.64 0.08
CA LEU A 43 -9.81 -3.50 -0.53
C LEU A 43 -11.22 -3.86 -0.99
N VAL A 44 -11.37 -5.00 -1.66
CA VAL A 44 -12.68 -5.50 -2.14
C VAL A 44 -13.61 -5.87 -0.99
N GLU A 45 -13.08 -6.45 0.08
CA GLU A 45 -13.86 -6.87 1.25
C GLU A 45 -14.05 -5.76 2.29
N HIS A 46 -13.49 -4.57 2.04
CA HIS A 46 -13.52 -3.43 2.97
C HIS A 46 -12.91 -3.73 4.36
N LEU A 47 -11.88 -4.58 4.37
CA LEU A 47 -11.13 -4.85 5.59
C LEU A 47 -10.25 -3.65 5.97
N PRO A 48 -9.89 -3.50 7.26
CA PRO A 48 -9.01 -2.43 7.69
C PRO A 48 -7.61 -2.60 7.07
N LEU A 49 -7.10 -1.55 6.44
CA LEU A 49 -5.79 -1.50 5.79
C LEU A 49 -4.95 -0.37 6.37
N VAL A 50 -3.67 -0.63 6.57
CA VAL A 50 -2.69 0.37 7.00
C VAL A 50 -1.56 0.44 5.98
N ALA A 51 -1.41 1.59 5.34
CA ALA A 51 -0.27 1.87 4.47
C ALA A 51 0.99 2.12 5.32
N LEU A 52 2.10 1.49 4.94
CA LEU A 52 3.40 1.64 5.60
C LEU A 52 4.41 2.22 4.62
N GLU A 53 5.16 3.23 5.05
CA GLU A 53 6.27 3.79 4.28
C GLU A 53 7.50 2.88 4.32
N THR A 54 8.42 3.07 3.37
CA THR A 54 9.65 2.26 3.26
C THR A 54 10.94 3.07 3.34
N THR A 55 10.89 4.38 3.56
CA THR A 55 12.12 5.17 3.76
C THR A 55 12.93 4.66 4.94
N ILE A 56 12.29 4.27 6.03
CA ILE A 56 12.98 3.73 7.20
C ILE A 56 13.71 2.43 6.88
N VAL A 57 13.17 1.63 5.96
CA VAL A 57 13.78 0.38 5.52
C VAL A 57 15.03 0.64 4.69
N THR A 58 14.97 1.61 3.75
CA THR A 58 16.06 1.86 2.81
C THR A 58 17.12 2.84 3.34
N HIS A 59 16.76 3.77 4.23
CA HIS A 59 17.62 4.88 4.66
C HIS A 59 17.61 5.15 6.17
N GLY A 60 16.78 4.47 6.95
CA GLY A 60 16.60 4.79 8.36
C GLY A 60 17.53 4.03 9.29
N MET A 61 17.80 2.77 9.00
CA MET A 61 18.58 1.88 9.88
C MET A 61 19.43 0.91 9.05
N PRO A 62 20.56 0.42 9.61
CA PRO A 62 21.38 -0.57 8.94
C PRO A 62 20.69 -1.93 8.88
N TYR A 63 21.04 -2.73 7.85
CA TYR A 63 20.65 -4.14 7.77
C TYR A 63 21.39 -4.96 8.85
N PRO A 64 20.77 -5.92 9.53
CA PRO A 64 19.39 -6.41 9.32
C PRO A 64 18.31 -5.70 10.15
N VAL A 65 18.67 -4.72 10.98
CA VAL A 65 17.74 -4.06 11.93
C VAL A 65 16.57 -3.40 11.21
N ASN A 66 16.82 -2.78 10.06
CA ASN A 66 15.78 -2.17 9.23
C ASN A 66 14.71 -3.19 8.80
N LEU A 67 15.12 -4.38 8.35
CA LEU A 67 14.22 -5.44 7.92
C LEU A 67 13.42 -6.04 9.10
N GLU A 68 14.10 -6.28 10.22
CA GLU A 68 13.47 -6.79 11.45
C GLU A 68 12.40 -5.82 11.96
N THR A 69 12.72 -4.52 11.93
CA THR A 69 11.78 -3.45 12.31
C THR A 69 10.57 -3.43 11.39
N ALA A 70 10.77 -3.44 10.07
CA ALA A 70 9.66 -3.45 9.11
C ALA A 70 8.75 -4.66 9.32
N ARG A 71 9.33 -5.86 9.43
CA ARG A 71 8.58 -7.09 9.72
C ARG A 71 7.85 -7.04 11.06
N SER A 72 8.45 -6.40 12.07
CA SER A 72 7.81 -6.21 13.39
C SER A 72 6.59 -5.29 13.29
N VAL A 73 6.69 -4.19 12.54
CA VAL A 73 5.57 -3.27 12.30
C VAL A 73 4.44 -3.98 11.56
N GLU A 74 4.73 -4.75 10.51
CA GLU A 74 3.70 -5.53 9.79
C GLU A 74 3.00 -6.54 10.71
N ARG A 75 3.76 -7.27 11.54
CA ARG A 75 3.17 -8.18 12.53
C ARG A 75 2.27 -7.46 13.52
N HIS A 76 2.66 -6.25 13.95
CA HIS A 76 1.86 -5.47 14.88
C HIS A 76 0.54 -5.01 14.23
N VAL A 77 0.58 -4.55 12.98
CA VAL A 77 -0.63 -4.21 12.22
C VAL A 77 -1.55 -5.43 12.11
N ARG A 78 -1.00 -6.60 11.83
CA ARG A 78 -1.79 -7.85 11.74
C ARG A 78 -2.38 -8.26 13.10
N SER A 79 -1.66 -8.05 14.19
CA SER A 79 -2.13 -8.44 15.54
C SER A 79 -3.38 -7.68 15.98
N VAL A 80 -3.64 -6.50 15.42
CA VAL A 80 -4.85 -5.71 15.67
C VAL A 80 -5.95 -5.94 14.61
N GLY A 81 -5.80 -6.96 13.75
CA GLY A 81 -6.80 -7.35 12.76
C GLY A 81 -6.81 -6.50 11.49
N ALA A 82 -5.76 -5.72 11.22
CA ALA A 82 -5.60 -4.95 9.99
C ALA A 82 -4.62 -5.62 9.02
N VAL A 83 -4.75 -5.29 7.73
CA VAL A 83 -3.84 -5.76 6.68
C VAL A 83 -2.78 -4.68 6.42
N PRO A 84 -1.47 -4.99 6.57
CA PRO A 84 -0.41 -4.05 6.23
C PRO A 84 -0.24 -3.95 4.71
N ALA A 85 -0.11 -2.74 4.22
CA ALA A 85 0.20 -2.43 2.83
C ALA A 85 1.50 -1.62 2.79
N THR A 86 2.64 -2.31 2.88
CA THR A 86 3.96 -1.69 2.77
C THR A 86 4.19 -1.24 1.33
N ILE A 87 4.50 0.05 1.11
CA ILE A 87 4.55 0.65 -0.22
C ILE A 87 5.99 1.01 -0.58
N GLY A 88 6.42 0.60 -1.78
CA GLY A 88 7.72 0.91 -2.34
C GLY A 88 7.68 0.97 -3.86
N ILE A 89 8.82 1.31 -4.50
CA ILE A 89 8.98 1.25 -5.95
C ILE A 89 10.10 0.28 -6.28
N ILE A 90 9.84 -0.68 -7.17
CA ILE A 90 10.82 -1.66 -7.65
C ILE A 90 10.75 -1.72 -9.17
N GLY A 91 11.89 -1.53 -9.83
CA GLY A 91 11.98 -1.51 -11.30
C GLY A 91 11.10 -0.45 -11.95
N GLY A 92 10.87 0.68 -11.27
CA GLY A 92 9.95 1.72 -11.69
C GLY A 92 8.47 1.36 -11.56
N ARG A 93 8.14 0.28 -10.87
CA ARG A 93 6.75 -0.13 -10.62
C ARG A 93 6.39 0.11 -9.17
N VAL A 94 5.28 0.78 -8.96
CA VAL A 94 4.72 1.02 -7.63
C VAL A 94 4.16 -0.29 -7.08
N LYS A 95 4.64 -0.72 -5.93
CA LYS A 95 4.16 -1.89 -5.21
C LYS A 95 3.32 -1.43 -4.02
N ILE A 96 2.05 -1.80 -3.99
CA ILE A 96 1.14 -1.57 -2.86
C ILE A 96 0.93 -2.90 -2.14
N GLY A 97 1.65 -3.08 -1.05
CA GLY A 97 1.88 -4.37 -0.42
C GLY A 97 3.13 -5.04 -1.03
N LEU A 98 4.27 -4.90 -0.36
CA LEU A 98 5.49 -5.60 -0.74
C LEU A 98 5.42 -7.07 -0.30
N GLU A 99 5.88 -7.96 -1.16
CA GLU A 99 6.17 -9.35 -0.77
C GLU A 99 7.40 -9.38 0.16
N SER A 100 7.51 -10.43 0.99
CA SER A 100 8.62 -10.57 1.93
C SER A 100 10.00 -10.50 1.24
N ALA A 101 10.15 -11.12 0.06
CA ALA A 101 11.38 -11.05 -0.72
C ALA A 101 11.68 -9.65 -1.26
N GLN A 102 10.65 -8.89 -1.64
CA GLN A 102 10.78 -7.52 -2.12
C GLN A 102 11.18 -6.56 -0.99
N LEU A 103 10.60 -6.76 0.19
CA LEU A 103 10.95 -6.00 1.38
C LEU A 103 12.41 -6.23 1.78
N GLU A 104 12.84 -7.48 1.77
CA GLU A 104 14.24 -7.88 2.04
C GLU A 104 15.21 -7.28 1.01
N TYR A 105 14.86 -7.36 -0.28
CA TYR A 105 15.63 -6.75 -1.36
C TYR A 105 15.86 -5.24 -1.13
N LEU A 106 14.80 -4.49 -0.77
CA LEU A 106 14.92 -3.06 -0.46
C LEU A 106 15.72 -2.80 0.81
N ALA A 107 15.63 -3.68 1.81
CA ALA A 107 16.34 -3.56 3.08
C ALA A 107 17.84 -3.81 2.95
N GLU A 108 18.23 -4.77 2.14
CA GLU A 108 19.65 -5.14 1.97
C GLU A 108 20.50 -4.04 1.34
N SER A 109 19.92 -3.18 0.48
CA SER A 109 20.57 -2.03 -0.16
C SER A 109 21.94 -2.32 -0.81
N ARG A 110 22.21 -3.58 -1.18
CA ARG A 110 23.52 -4.03 -1.69
C ARG A 110 23.76 -3.73 -3.16
N THR A 111 22.75 -3.22 -3.85
CA THR A 111 22.86 -2.84 -5.26
C THR A 111 23.59 -1.50 -5.41
N ASN A 112 24.39 -1.37 -6.48
CA ASN A 112 25.00 -0.08 -6.82
C ASN A 112 24.50 0.36 -8.21
N PRO A 113 23.73 1.46 -8.30
CA PRO A 113 23.26 2.29 -7.18
C PRO A 113 22.18 1.58 -6.34
N GLY A 114 22.20 1.79 -5.02
CA GLY A 114 21.18 1.30 -4.10
C GLY A 114 19.81 1.97 -4.28
N PRO A 115 18.78 1.49 -3.54
CA PRO A 115 17.47 2.11 -3.56
C PRO A 115 17.53 3.58 -3.20
N VAL A 116 16.77 4.43 -3.92
CA VAL A 116 16.73 5.88 -3.68
C VAL A 116 15.61 6.24 -2.70
N LYS A 117 15.79 7.35 -1.96
CA LYS A 117 14.71 7.94 -1.15
C LYS A 117 13.76 8.68 -2.07
N LEU A 118 12.48 8.29 -2.10
CA LEU A 118 11.49 8.83 -3.01
C LEU A 118 10.45 9.66 -2.28
N SER A 119 10.46 10.94 -2.53
CA SER A 119 9.39 11.85 -2.16
C SER A 119 8.39 12.02 -3.32
N ARG A 120 7.32 12.77 -3.08
CA ARG A 120 6.30 13.08 -4.11
C ARG A 120 6.91 13.56 -5.44
N ARG A 121 7.91 14.42 -5.41
CA ARG A 121 8.54 15.01 -6.60
C ARG A 121 9.40 14.01 -7.39
N ASP A 122 9.83 12.92 -6.77
CA ASP A 122 10.77 11.98 -7.36
C ASP A 122 10.06 10.82 -8.08
N ILE A 123 8.74 10.65 -7.85
CA ILE A 123 7.95 9.51 -8.33
C ILE A 123 8.03 9.36 -9.85
N ALA A 124 7.79 10.44 -10.59
CA ALA A 124 7.75 10.38 -12.05
C ALA A 124 9.12 9.99 -12.64
N ALA A 125 10.21 10.55 -12.09
CA ALA A 125 11.56 10.22 -12.52
C ALA A 125 11.93 8.77 -12.15
N ALA A 126 11.55 8.30 -10.95
CA ALA A 126 11.81 6.93 -10.53
C ALA A 126 11.09 5.91 -11.43
N ILE A 127 9.85 6.16 -11.81
CA ILE A 127 9.10 5.32 -12.73
C ILE A 127 9.74 5.32 -14.12
N ALA A 128 10.02 6.49 -14.68
CA ALA A 128 10.59 6.62 -16.03
C ALA A 128 11.97 5.99 -16.15
N LEU A 129 12.80 6.11 -15.12
CA LEU A 129 14.16 5.59 -15.07
C LEU A 129 14.23 4.15 -14.49
N LYS A 130 13.09 3.52 -14.23
CA LYS A 130 12.97 2.16 -13.66
C LYS A 130 13.80 1.96 -12.39
N LYS A 131 13.82 2.97 -11.51
CA LYS A 131 14.59 2.92 -10.27
C LYS A 131 13.86 2.12 -9.19
N ASP A 132 14.67 1.63 -8.24
CA ASP A 132 14.19 1.10 -6.97
C ASP A 132 14.24 2.19 -5.91
N GLY A 133 13.29 2.19 -4.97
CA GLY A 133 13.31 3.17 -3.91
C GLY A 133 12.29 2.97 -2.81
N GLY A 134 12.69 3.46 -1.64
CA GLY A 134 11.81 3.58 -0.49
C GLY A 134 10.98 4.86 -0.56
N THR A 135 9.67 4.71 -0.37
CA THR A 135 8.74 5.84 -0.37
C THR A 135 8.70 6.53 0.98
N THR A 136 8.81 7.86 0.97
CA THR A 136 8.57 8.70 2.15
C THR A 136 7.08 8.77 2.47
N CYS A 137 6.71 9.29 3.64
CA CYS A 137 5.30 9.54 4.00
C CYS A 137 4.55 10.27 2.87
N SER A 138 5.15 11.28 2.23
CA SER A 138 4.50 12.05 1.17
C SER A 138 4.26 11.24 -0.11
N ALA A 139 5.16 10.35 -0.49
CA ALA A 139 4.97 9.46 -1.63
C ALA A 139 4.00 8.33 -1.29
N THR A 140 4.14 7.72 -0.11
CA THR A 140 3.24 6.66 0.38
C THR A 140 1.80 7.14 0.44
N LEU A 141 1.57 8.38 0.91
CA LEU A 141 0.23 8.97 1.02
C LEU A 141 -0.47 9.07 -0.35
N ILE A 142 0.27 9.41 -1.42
CA ILE A 142 -0.28 9.47 -2.78
C ILE A 142 -0.80 8.09 -3.21
N PHE A 143 0.00 7.06 -3.02
CA PHE A 143 -0.37 5.70 -3.44
C PHE A 143 -1.44 5.09 -2.54
N ALA A 144 -1.39 5.37 -1.23
CA ALA A 144 -2.44 4.99 -0.29
C ALA A 144 -3.79 5.62 -0.68
N ALA A 145 -3.81 6.93 -0.96
CA ALA A 145 -5.02 7.63 -1.40
C ALA A 145 -5.53 7.08 -2.74
N LEU A 146 -4.64 6.78 -3.69
CA LEU A 146 -4.99 6.19 -4.98
C LEU A 146 -5.63 4.80 -4.82
N ALA A 147 -5.13 4.01 -3.87
CA ALA A 147 -5.67 2.70 -3.53
C ALA A 147 -6.88 2.75 -2.59
N GLY A 148 -7.28 3.93 -2.11
CA GLY A 148 -8.39 4.07 -1.15
C GLY A 148 -8.05 3.65 0.29
N ILE A 149 -6.77 3.51 0.62
CA ILE A 149 -6.29 3.20 1.98
C ILE A 149 -6.31 4.50 2.79
N LYS A 150 -7.03 4.49 3.92
CA LYS A 150 -7.32 5.69 4.71
C LYS A 150 -6.37 5.91 5.90
N VAL A 151 -5.64 4.90 6.29
CA VAL A 151 -4.72 4.94 7.42
C VAL A 151 -3.29 4.76 6.91
N LEU A 152 -2.41 5.65 7.31
CA LEU A 152 -0.97 5.58 7.05
C LEU A 152 -0.24 5.61 8.39
N ALA A 153 0.68 4.68 8.58
CA ALA A 153 1.63 4.70 9.66
C ALA A 153 3.04 4.89 9.09
N GLY A 154 3.76 5.86 9.62
CA GLY A 154 5.14 6.16 9.27
C GLY A 154 5.95 6.42 10.54
N LEU A 155 7.20 6.01 10.54
CA LEU A 155 8.15 6.39 11.57
C LEU A 155 8.80 7.72 11.12
N MET A 156 8.42 8.79 11.78
CA MET A 156 9.11 10.07 11.62
C MET A 156 10.46 9.97 12.33
N SER A 157 11.53 10.06 11.57
CA SER A 157 12.91 10.23 12.06
C SER A 157 13.26 11.69 12.15
#